data_e75e07216a126de13aaab367531220e2
#
_entry.id   e75e07216a126de13aaab367531220e2
#
_cell.length_a   1.000
_cell.length_b   1.000
_cell.length_c   1.000
_cell.angle_alpha   90.00
_cell.angle_beta   90.00
_cell.angle_gamma   90.00
#
_symmetry.space_group_name_H-M   'P 1'
#
loop_
_entity.id
_entity.type
_entity.pdbx_description
1 polymer ?
#
loop_
_entity_poly.entity_id
_entity_poly.type
_entity_poly.pdbx_seq_one_letter_code
_entity_poly.pdbx_strand_id
1 'polypeptide(L)'
;TPDEGEIYFDGRKVNISSPADARELGIAMVFQHFVLFETLTAKENILLGMPEGTDPKELEKEIIEKSRHYGIEVDPNAIVNDLSMGERQRVEILRALLTNPKLLILDEPTSVLSPLALQALFKTLRQLSSEGVSIIFITHKLNEIRELSKHCTVIRSGEVAANINPQEMTEQELAKLMIGSDLPEIMSRPEIKPHPGLEVCFQGEEVGFKSRYPLYGKINVPCGRIVGVAGISGNGQAELMKAISGEVLLPKNCISIVGSFAGDLRVKHRRALGLRYVPEQRLGEATVPEMSLESNTLLTSNLFLAKGFMRNKMIARFTRSIIEKFHVRC
;
A
#
# COMPACT_ATOMS: atom_id res chain seq x y z
N THR A 1 24.06 6.25 5.76
CA THR A 1 25.16 7.23 5.86
C THR A 1 25.19 8.04 4.57
N PRO A 2 25.22 9.37 4.58
CA PRO A 2 25.36 10.16 3.35
C PRO A 2 26.75 9.91 2.74
N ASP A 3 26.83 9.98 1.39
CA ASP A 3 28.10 9.89 0.67
C ASP A 3 28.91 11.18 0.89
N GLU A 4 28.23 12.33 0.92
CA GLU A 4 28.80 13.64 1.22
C GLU A 4 27.84 14.45 2.10
N GLY A 5 28.37 15.46 2.79
CA GLY A 5 27.61 16.34 3.67
C GLY A 5 27.72 15.98 5.15
N GLU A 6 26.96 16.66 5.98
CA GLU A 6 27.01 16.56 7.44
C GLU A 6 25.60 16.51 8.02
N ILE A 7 25.45 15.72 9.10
CA ILE A 7 24.20 15.65 9.87
C ILE A 7 24.41 16.37 11.19
N TYR A 8 23.48 17.26 11.52
CA TYR A 8 23.42 17.94 12.81
C TYR A 8 22.15 17.53 13.55
N PHE A 9 22.30 17.12 14.81
CA PHE A 9 21.19 16.77 15.70
C PHE A 9 21.38 17.51 17.04
N ASP A 10 20.34 18.20 17.53
CA ASP A 10 20.42 19.08 18.71
C ASP A 10 21.61 20.05 18.66
N GLY A 11 21.89 20.62 17.48
CA GLY A 11 22.99 21.58 17.26
C GLY A 11 24.39 20.96 17.26
N ARG A 12 24.53 19.64 17.35
CA ARG A 12 25.82 18.94 17.34
C ARG A 12 25.95 18.12 16.07
N LYS A 13 27.15 18.13 15.48
CA LYS A 13 27.48 17.25 14.36
C LYS A 13 27.49 15.80 14.87
N VAL A 14 26.74 14.94 14.21
CA VAL A 14 26.62 13.52 14.55
C VAL A 14 26.98 12.65 13.34
N ASN A 15 27.49 11.46 13.64
CA ASN A 15 27.72 10.42 12.63
C ASN A 15 26.80 9.25 12.95
N ILE A 16 25.84 8.96 12.06
CA ILE A 16 24.88 7.88 12.19
C ILE A 16 25.28 6.78 11.20
N SER A 17 25.97 5.77 11.67
CA SER A 17 26.45 4.65 10.85
C SER A 17 25.56 3.40 10.96
N SER A 18 24.74 3.32 11.99
CA SER A 18 23.87 2.20 12.27
C SER A 18 22.50 2.64 12.82
N PRO A 19 21.47 1.75 12.75
CA PRO A 19 20.20 1.99 13.43
C PRO A 19 20.34 2.12 14.96
N ALA A 20 21.37 1.53 15.55
CA ALA A 20 21.65 1.66 17.00
C ALA A 20 22.05 3.10 17.34
N ASP A 21 22.96 3.71 16.55
CA ASP A 21 23.39 5.10 16.74
C ASP A 21 22.20 6.06 16.67
N ALA A 22 21.28 5.82 15.72
CA ALA A 22 20.07 6.61 15.59
C ALA A 22 19.17 6.50 16.83
N ARG A 23 19.01 5.30 17.39
CA ARG A 23 18.23 5.07 18.61
C ARG A 23 18.84 5.74 19.84
N GLU A 24 20.16 5.70 19.98
CA GLU A 24 20.87 6.38 21.08
C GLU A 24 20.67 7.91 21.05
N LEU A 25 20.52 8.48 19.85
CA LEU A 25 20.18 9.89 19.67
C LEU A 25 18.70 10.19 19.96
N GLY A 26 17.86 9.16 20.14
CA GLY A 26 16.41 9.31 20.30
C GLY A 26 15.68 9.49 18.97
N ILE A 27 16.17 8.89 17.89
CA ILE A 27 15.51 8.87 16.59
C ILE A 27 14.77 7.54 16.43
N ALA A 28 13.46 7.59 16.20
CA ALA A 28 12.65 6.42 15.88
C ALA A 28 12.04 6.57 14.49
N MET A 29 11.83 5.44 13.80
CA MET A 29 11.27 5.41 12.45
C MET A 29 10.19 4.33 12.32
N VAL A 30 9.09 4.71 11.69
CA VAL A 30 8.03 3.81 11.22
C VAL A 30 8.15 3.71 9.71
N PHE A 31 8.36 2.50 9.21
CA PHE A 31 8.59 2.24 7.79
C PHE A 31 7.28 2.13 7.01
N GLN A 32 7.34 2.35 5.70
CA GLN A 32 6.22 2.19 4.76
C GLN A 32 5.70 0.74 4.73
N HIS A 33 6.61 -0.24 4.82
CA HIS A 33 6.26 -1.65 4.90
C HIS A 33 6.46 -2.14 6.32
N PHE A 34 5.51 -2.91 6.83
CA PHE A 34 5.59 -3.44 8.19
C PHE A 34 6.81 -4.33 8.37
N VAL A 35 7.55 -4.06 9.45
CA VAL A 35 8.68 -4.87 9.88
C VAL A 35 8.26 -5.64 11.13
N LEU A 36 7.19 -6.44 10.99
CA LEU A 36 6.61 -7.25 12.05
C LEU A 36 6.72 -8.74 11.68
N PHE A 37 7.05 -9.56 12.65
CA PHE A 37 6.99 -11.02 12.53
C PHE A 37 5.57 -11.50 12.74
N GLU A 38 4.96 -12.07 11.72
CA GLU A 38 3.54 -12.45 11.69
C GLU A 38 3.19 -13.55 12.71
N THR A 39 4.15 -14.41 13.04
CA THR A 39 3.99 -15.53 13.97
C THR A 39 4.09 -15.14 15.44
N LEU A 40 4.55 -13.94 15.73
CA LEU A 40 4.73 -13.41 17.07
C LEU A 40 3.55 -12.53 17.49
N THR A 41 3.35 -12.38 18.81
CA THR A 41 2.40 -11.42 19.37
C THR A 41 2.87 -9.98 19.17
N ALA A 42 1.96 -9.01 19.35
CA ALA A 42 2.29 -7.58 19.31
C ALA A 42 3.38 -7.24 20.35
N LYS A 43 3.26 -7.75 21.58
CA LYS A 43 4.25 -7.57 22.65
C LYS A 43 5.62 -8.13 22.29
N GLU A 44 5.69 -9.34 21.74
CA GLU A 44 6.95 -9.95 21.33
C GLU A 44 7.61 -9.16 20.19
N ASN A 45 6.85 -8.68 19.21
CA ASN A 45 7.36 -7.79 18.17
C ASN A 45 7.92 -6.47 18.73
N ILE A 46 7.25 -5.90 19.71
CA ILE A 46 7.73 -4.68 20.39
C ILE A 46 9.00 -4.99 21.18
N LEU A 47 9.03 -6.10 21.92
CA LEU A 47 10.18 -6.52 22.73
C LEU A 47 11.46 -6.66 21.90
N LEU A 48 11.38 -7.15 20.66
CA LEU A 48 12.54 -7.25 19.75
C LEU A 48 13.21 -5.89 19.47
N GLY A 49 12.48 -4.79 19.61
CA GLY A 49 12.99 -3.43 19.43
C GLY A 49 13.52 -2.77 20.72
N MET A 50 13.34 -3.42 21.88
CA MET A 50 13.71 -2.87 23.17
C MET A 50 15.16 -3.24 23.55
N PRO A 51 15.78 -2.54 24.54
CA PRO A 51 17.09 -2.88 25.07
C PRO A 51 17.15 -4.30 25.66
N GLU A 52 18.33 -4.91 25.63
CA GLU A 52 18.55 -6.21 26.29
C GLU A 52 18.19 -6.15 27.78
N GLY A 53 17.51 -7.20 28.27
CA GLY A 53 17.09 -7.30 29.67
C GLY A 53 15.77 -6.62 30.00
N THR A 54 15.04 -6.09 29.01
CA THR A 54 13.69 -5.55 29.23
C THR A 54 12.75 -6.65 29.76
N ASP A 55 12.11 -6.42 30.92
CA ASP A 55 11.15 -7.36 31.50
C ASP A 55 9.84 -7.36 30.66
N PRO A 56 9.43 -8.51 30.10
CA PRO A 56 8.21 -8.60 29.28
C PRO A 56 6.92 -8.22 30.04
N LYS A 57 6.89 -8.38 31.37
CA LYS A 57 5.72 -8.02 32.19
C LYS A 57 5.63 -6.50 32.42
N GLU A 58 6.76 -5.85 32.63
CA GLU A 58 6.82 -4.39 32.74
C GLU A 58 6.51 -3.75 31.38
N LEU A 59 7.07 -4.28 30.30
CA LEU A 59 6.78 -3.84 28.95
C LEU A 59 5.28 -3.93 28.62
N GLU A 60 4.59 -5.00 29.01
CA GLU A 60 3.16 -5.15 28.79
C GLU A 60 2.35 -4.04 29.47
N LYS A 61 2.72 -3.66 30.68
CA LYS A 61 2.08 -2.54 31.39
C LYS A 61 2.33 -1.22 30.67
N GLU A 62 3.56 -0.99 30.23
CA GLU A 62 3.92 0.21 29.49
C GLU A 62 3.21 0.29 28.14
N ILE A 63 3.08 -0.83 27.42
CA ILE A 63 2.27 -0.94 26.18
C ILE A 63 0.82 -0.49 26.45
N ILE A 64 0.19 -1.01 27.50
CA ILE A 64 -1.21 -0.68 27.83
C ILE A 64 -1.34 0.79 28.24
N GLU A 65 -0.40 1.31 29.03
CA GLU A 65 -0.42 2.70 29.49
C GLU A 65 -0.26 3.68 28.30
N LYS A 66 0.78 3.51 27.50
CA LYS A 66 1.01 4.37 26.31
C LYS A 66 -0.07 4.23 25.26
N SER A 67 -0.59 3.01 25.06
CA SER A 67 -1.73 2.74 24.19
C SER A 67 -2.94 3.61 24.56
N ARG A 68 -3.27 3.68 25.85
CA ARG A 68 -4.36 4.53 26.37
C ARG A 68 -4.04 6.03 26.27
N HIS A 69 -2.82 6.41 26.65
CA HIS A 69 -2.38 7.81 26.64
C HIS A 69 -2.49 8.44 25.26
N TYR A 70 -2.04 7.72 24.24
CA TYR A 70 -2.06 8.20 22.84
C TYR A 70 -3.30 7.81 22.05
N GLY A 71 -4.23 7.04 22.64
CA GLY A 71 -5.42 6.54 21.95
C GLY A 71 -5.11 5.57 20.79
N ILE A 72 -3.98 4.84 20.90
CA ILE A 72 -3.53 3.81 19.96
C ILE A 72 -3.83 2.46 20.59
N GLU A 73 -5.04 1.95 20.40
CA GLU A 73 -5.44 0.66 20.98
C GLU A 73 -4.67 -0.51 20.35
N VAL A 74 -3.90 -1.22 21.17
CA VAL A 74 -3.15 -2.43 20.83
C VAL A 74 -3.39 -3.49 21.88
N ASP A 75 -3.78 -4.69 21.47
CA ASP A 75 -3.77 -5.87 22.34
C ASP A 75 -2.36 -6.48 22.33
N PRO A 76 -1.63 -6.46 23.49
CA PRO A 76 -0.28 -6.99 23.55
C PRO A 76 -0.16 -8.47 23.18
N ASN A 77 -1.22 -9.24 23.41
CA ASN A 77 -1.23 -10.69 23.25
C ASN A 77 -1.82 -11.16 21.89
N ALA A 78 -2.31 -10.23 21.06
CA ALA A 78 -2.78 -10.56 19.74
C ALA A 78 -1.62 -10.99 18.82
N ILE A 79 -1.82 -12.10 18.09
CA ILE A 79 -0.86 -12.58 17.09
C ILE A 79 -0.93 -11.64 15.87
N VAL A 80 0.22 -11.17 15.39
CA VAL A 80 0.28 -10.17 14.30
C VAL A 80 -0.37 -10.66 13.01
N ASN A 81 -0.31 -11.96 12.71
CA ASN A 81 -1.00 -12.53 11.54
C ASN A 81 -2.52 -12.31 11.56
N ASP A 82 -3.12 -12.26 12.74
CA ASP A 82 -4.57 -12.09 12.91
C ASP A 82 -5.01 -10.62 12.91
N LEU A 83 -4.06 -9.69 12.96
CA LEU A 83 -4.31 -8.26 12.96
C LEU A 83 -4.61 -7.73 11.56
N SER A 84 -5.57 -6.83 11.47
CA SER A 84 -5.79 -6.01 10.28
C SER A 84 -4.58 -5.10 10.00
N MET A 85 -4.46 -4.59 8.77
CA MET A 85 -3.38 -3.69 8.40
C MET A 85 -3.33 -2.42 9.28
N GLY A 86 -4.50 -1.89 9.65
CA GLY A 86 -4.56 -0.73 10.56
C GLY A 86 -4.11 -1.06 11.99
N GLU A 87 -4.33 -2.28 12.47
CA GLU A 87 -3.83 -2.74 13.78
C GLU A 87 -2.33 -2.96 13.75
N ARG A 88 -1.80 -3.56 12.68
CA ARG A 88 -0.35 -3.69 12.48
C ARG A 88 0.34 -2.32 12.45
N GLN A 89 -0.26 -1.32 11.81
CA GLN A 89 0.23 0.06 11.82
C GLN A 89 0.28 0.65 13.24
N ARG A 90 -0.74 0.39 14.05
CA ARG A 90 -0.76 0.82 15.45
C ARG A 90 0.36 0.18 16.29
N VAL A 91 0.63 -1.11 16.07
CA VAL A 91 1.76 -1.82 16.73
C VAL A 91 3.09 -1.17 16.36
N GLU A 92 3.33 -0.87 15.06
CA GLU A 92 4.55 -0.21 14.61
C GLU A 92 4.75 1.18 15.24
N ILE A 93 3.67 1.99 15.25
CA ILE A 93 3.72 3.33 15.85
C ILE A 93 3.98 3.23 17.35
N LEU A 94 3.27 2.34 18.05
CA LEU A 94 3.46 2.17 19.50
C LEU A 94 4.86 1.66 19.83
N ARG A 95 5.42 0.75 19.02
CA ARG A 95 6.81 0.28 19.15
C ARG A 95 7.80 1.46 19.07
N ALA A 96 7.60 2.36 18.10
CA ALA A 96 8.43 3.56 17.97
C ALA A 96 8.27 4.50 19.16
N LEU A 97 7.06 4.69 19.69
CA LEU A 97 6.80 5.57 20.83
C LEU A 97 7.33 5.04 22.18
N LEU A 98 7.43 3.72 22.31
CA LEU A 98 8.00 3.09 23.52
C LEU A 98 9.50 3.38 23.69
N THR A 99 10.20 3.78 22.65
CA THR A 99 11.59 4.24 22.74
C THR A 99 11.75 5.68 23.24
N ASN A 100 10.67 6.39 23.57
CA ASN A 100 10.66 7.80 23.98
C ASN A 100 11.45 8.71 23.00
N PRO A 101 11.07 8.76 21.72
CA PRO A 101 11.87 9.45 20.71
C PRO A 101 11.84 10.97 20.87
N LYS A 102 12.96 11.63 20.55
CA LYS A 102 13.04 13.08 20.33
C LYS A 102 12.63 13.43 18.90
N LEU A 103 12.91 12.54 17.96
CA LEU A 103 12.54 12.65 16.55
C LEU A 103 11.82 11.37 16.11
N LEU A 104 10.59 11.52 15.63
CA LEU A 104 9.81 10.45 15.02
C LEU A 104 9.72 10.65 13.51
N ILE A 105 10.18 9.68 12.74
CA ILE A 105 10.10 9.67 11.29
C ILE A 105 9.00 8.67 10.88
N LEU A 106 8.05 9.12 10.07
CA LEU A 106 6.92 8.32 9.61
C LEU A 106 6.93 8.30 8.08
N ASP A 107 7.12 7.13 7.49
CA ASP A 107 7.17 6.95 6.03
C ASP A 107 5.87 6.36 5.52
N GLU A 108 5.06 7.19 4.85
CA GLU A 108 3.71 6.88 4.34
C GLU A 108 2.79 6.13 5.35
N PRO A 109 2.68 6.57 6.61
CA PRO A 109 2.02 5.79 7.65
C PRO A 109 0.50 5.68 7.47
N THR A 110 -0.06 6.33 6.49
CA THR A 110 -1.52 6.44 6.26
C THR A 110 -2.03 5.62 5.08
N SER A 111 -1.14 4.93 4.37
CA SER A 111 -1.46 4.24 3.12
C SER A 111 -2.56 3.17 3.28
N VAL A 112 -2.62 2.54 4.45
CA VAL A 112 -3.56 1.44 4.78
C VAL A 112 -4.63 1.81 5.80
N LEU A 113 -4.68 3.08 6.24
CA LEU A 113 -5.60 3.51 7.28
C LEU A 113 -6.97 3.91 6.73
N SER A 114 -8.03 3.56 7.46
CA SER A 114 -9.36 4.11 7.23
C SER A 114 -9.41 5.61 7.60
N PRO A 115 -10.36 6.39 7.08
CA PRO A 115 -10.49 7.82 7.43
C PRO A 115 -10.59 8.08 8.94
N LEU A 116 -11.27 7.20 9.68
CA LEU A 116 -11.39 7.32 11.13
C LEU A 116 -10.04 7.08 11.83
N ALA A 117 -9.31 6.04 11.42
CA ALA A 117 -7.99 5.73 11.95
C ALA A 117 -6.95 6.82 11.61
N LEU A 118 -7.08 7.44 10.43
CA LEU A 118 -6.28 8.59 10.00
C LEU A 118 -6.44 9.78 10.95
N GLN A 119 -7.68 10.14 11.29
CA GLN A 119 -7.95 11.24 12.20
C GLN A 119 -7.44 10.96 13.63
N ALA A 120 -7.55 9.70 14.08
CA ALA A 120 -6.96 9.28 15.36
C ALA A 120 -5.43 9.43 15.35
N LEU A 121 -4.76 8.99 14.29
CA LEU A 121 -3.32 9.16 14.12
C LEU A 121 -2.93 10.66 14.14
N PHE A 122 -3.62 11.51 13.41
CA PHE A 122 -3.33 12.94 13.37
C PHE A 122 -3.47 13.61 14.74
N LYS A 123 -4.48 13.21 15.51
CA LYS A 123 -4.64 13.66 16.89
C LYS A 123 -3.43 13.27 17.75
N THR A 124 -2.99 12.01 17.64
CA THR A 124 -1.80 11.52 18.35
C THR A 124 -0.54 12.29 17.96
N LEU A 125 -0.32 12.53 16.66
CA LEU A 125 0.86 13.27 16.18
C LEU A 125 0.87 14.72 16.67
N ARG A 126 -0.28 15.38 16.71
CA ARG A 126 -0.40 16.74 17.28
C ARG A 126 -0.10 16.73 18.78
N GLN A 127 -0.57 15.74 19.52
CA GLN A 127 -0.26 15.57 20.94
C GLN A 127 1.25 15.38 21.15
N LEU A 128 1.89 14.44 20.44
CA LEU A 128 3.34 14.22 20.50
C LEU A 128 4.14 15.49 20.20
N SER A 129 3.73 16.23 19.17
CA SER A 129 4.36 17.51 18.83
C SER A 129 4.21 18.53 19.95
N SER A 130 3.07 18.57 20.64
CA SER A 130 2.86 19.46 21.81
C SER A 130 3.67 19.03 23.02
N GLU A 131 4.02 17.75 23.14
CA GLU A 131 4.90 17.19 24.16
C GLU A 131 6.39 17.39 23.84
N GLY A 132 6.72 18.03 22.68
CA GLY A 132 8.10 18.37 22.30
C GLY A 132 8.78 17.38 21.37
N VAL A 133 8.08 16.36 20.88
CA VAL A 133 8.62 15.43 19.89
C VAL A 133 8.65 16.09 18.52
N SER A 134 9.80 16.12 17.87
CA SER A 134 9.92 16.54 16.46
C SER A 134 9.42 15.42 15.55
N ILE A 135 8.65 15.78 14.51
CA ILE A 135 8.06 14.79 13.61
C ILE A 135 8.43 15.10 12.17
N ILE A 136 9.00 14.12 11.47
CA ILE A 136 9.12 14.12 10.01
C ILE A 136 8.07 13.17 9.46
N PHE A 137 7.14 13.73 8.66
CA PHE A 137 6.04 12.98 8.07
C PHE A 137 6.19 12.95 6.56
N ILE A 138 6.45 11.78 6.00
CA ILE A 138 6.64 11.56 4.56
C ILE A 138 5.33 11.08 3.98
N THR A 139 4.80 11.77 2.98
CA THR A 139 3.57 11.41 2.28
C THR A 139 3.52 12.05 0.89
N HIS A 140 2.74 11.44 0.00
CA HIS A 140 2.38 12.02 -1.29
C HIS A 140 0.95 12.56 -1.33
N LYS A 141 0.21 12.51 -0.22
CA LYS A 141 -1.18 12.96 -0.11
C LYS A 141 -1.25 14.40 0.34
N LEU A 142 -1.65 15.29 -0.56
CA LEU A 142 -1.65 16.74 -0.36
C LEU A 142 -2.48 17.19 0.85
N ASN A 143 -3.64 16.56 1.07
CA ASN A 143 -4.52 16.87 2.20
C ASN A 143 -3.83 16.62 3.55
N GLU A 144 -3.05 15.55 3.66
CA GLU A 144 -2.31 15.21 4.88
C GLU A 144 -1.23 16.24 5.19
N ILE A 145 -0.50 16.66 4.15
CA ILE A 145 0.55 17.69 4.26
C ILE A 145 -0.07 19.00 4.79
N ARG A 146 -1.17 19.44 4.20
CA ARG A 146 -1.85 20.70 4.59
C ARG A 146 -2.45 20.62 5.99
N GLU A 147 -2.94 19.47 6.41
CA GLU A 147 -3.57 19.29 7.72
C GLU A 147 -2.56 19.21 8.87
N LEU A 148 -1.40 18.57 8.65
CA LEU A 148 -0.43 18.30 9.72
C LEU A 148 0.74 19.27 9.75
N SER A 149 1.24 19.69 8.57
CA SER A 149 2.56 20.29 8.48
C SER A 149 2.52 21.81 8.43
N LYS A 150 3.46 22.45 9.13
CA LYS A 150 3.73 23.90 9.02
C LYS A 150 4.84 24.18 8.00
N HIS A 151 5.73 23.23 7.79
CA HIS A 151 6.83 23.29 6.83
C HIS A 151 6.81 22.04 5.96
N CYS A 152 7.01 22.20 4.67
CA CYS A 152 7.06 21.11 3.73
C CYS A 152 8.27 21.27 2.80
N THR A 153 9.08 20.24 2.71
CA THR A 153 10.15 20.12 1.72
C THR A 153 9.68 19.20 0.60
N VAL A 154 9.56 19.73 -0.60
CA VAL A 154 9.19 18.96 -1.79
C VAL A 154 10.46 18.40 -2.43
N ILE A 155 10.53 17.09 -2.55
CA ILE A 155 11.64 16.37 -3.20
C ILE A 155 11.16 15.83 -4.55
N ARG A 156 11.91 16.08 -5.60
CA ARG A 156 11.64 15.60 -6.95
C ARG A 156 12.92 15.15 -7.63
N SER A 157 12.96 13.93 -8.15
CA SER A 157 14.12 13.34 -8.83
C SER A 157 15.43 13.39 -8.02
N GLY A 158 15.33 13.27 -6.68
CA GLY A 158 16.47 13.28 -5.77
C GLY A 158 16.95 14.68 -5.34
N GLU A 159 16.29 15.75 -5.81
CA GLU A 159 16.63 17.14 -5.49
C GLU A 159 15.51 17.82 -4.69
N VAL A 160 15.87 18.78 -3.86
CA VAL A 160 14.90 19.66 -3.18
C VAL A 160 14.35 20.65 -4.20
N ALA A 161 13.09 20.43 -4.60
CA ALA A 161 12.39 21.30 -5.55
C ALA A 161 11.89 22.60 -4.90
N ALA A 162 11.43 22.52 -3.65
CA ALA A 162 10.91 23.68 -2.90
C ALA A 162 10.89 23.43 -1.38
N ASN A 163 11.00 24.53 -0.62
CA ASN A 163 10.68 24.57 0.82
C ASN A 163 9.55 25.58 1.00
N ILE A 164 8.42 25.15 1.54
CA ILE A 164 7.17 25.91 1.52
C ILE A 164 6.39 25.78 2.84
N ASN A 165 5.47 26.72 3.06
CA ASN A 165 4.36 26.55 3.99
C ASN A 165 3.15 25.99 3.23
N PRO A 166 2.76 24.73 3.47
CA PRO A 166 1.68 24.11 2.70
C PRO A 166 0.30 24.69 2.98
N GLN A 167 0.14 25.46 4.07
CA GLN A 167 -1.13 26.11 4.42
C GLN A 167 -1.41 27.34 3.55
N GLU A 168 -0.36 27.94 2.97
CA GLU A 168 -0.44 29.12 2.10
C GLU A 168 -0.62 28.77 0.62
N MET A 169 -0.63 27.49 0.27
CA MET A 169 -0.71 27.02 -1.10
C MET A 169 -2.00 26.25 -1.38
N THR A 170 -2.44 26.31 -2.62
CA THR A 170 -3.54 25.48 -3.13
C THR A 170 -3.04 24.04 -3.42
N GLU A 171 -3.96 23.09 -3.46
CA GLU A 171 -3.63 21.71 -3.83
C GLU A 171 -3.03 21.60 -5.24
N GLN A 172 -3.49 22.46 -6.18
CA GLN A 172 -2.97 22.48 -7.55
C GLN A 172 -1.52 22.96 -7.60
N GLU A 173 -1.16 24.00 -6.84
CA GLU A 173 0.21 24.51 -6.74
C GLU A 173 1.14 23.47 -6.12
N LEU A 174 0.70 22.80 -5.03
CA LEU A 174 1.45 21.72 -4.41
C LEU A 174 1.65 20.55 -5.38
N ALA A 175 0.60 20.12 -6.08
CA ALA A 175 0.68 19.06 -7.09
C ALA A 175 1.67 19.42 -8.22
N LYS A 176 1.65 20.66 -8.69
CA LYS A 176 2.57 21.16 -9.73
C LYS A 176 4.04 21.10 -9.28
N LEU A 177 4.33 21.46 -8.02
CA LEU A 177 5.68 21.35 -7.46
C LEU A 177 6.15 19.89 -7.40
N MET A 178 5.28 18.97 -7.01
CA MET A 178 5.61 17.54 -6.89
C MET A 178 5.79 16.88 -8.26
N ILE A 179 4.93 17.18 -9.24
CA ILE A 179 4.93 16.55 -10.56
C ILE A 179 5.93 17.24 -11.50
N GLY A 180 6.10 18.56 -11.37
CA GLY A 180 7.01 19.38 -12.18
C GLY A 180 6.43 19.82 -13.53
N SER A 181 5.17 19.52 -13.78
CA SER A 181 4.44 19.94 -14.98
C SER A 181 2.99 20.25 -14.62
N ASP A 182 2.29 20.98 -15.48
CA ASP A 182 0.87 21.20 -15.32
C ASP A 182 0.12 19.87 -15.38
N LEU A 183 -0.90 19.73 -14.52
CA LEU A 183 -1.77 18.55 -14.55
C LEU A 183 -2.47 18.48 -15.93
N PRO A 184 -2.48 17.31 -16.56
CA PRO A 184 -3.22 17.18 -17.82
C PRO A 184 -4.71 17.46 -17.58
N GLU A 185 -5.31 18.24 -18.49
CA GLU A 185 -6.76 18.47 -18.45
C GLU A 185 -7.51 17.14 -18.49
N ILE A 186 -8.52 17.01 -17.65
CA ILE A 186 -9.38 15.82 -17.63
C ILE A 186 -10.18 15.85 -18.92
N MET A 187 -9.75 15.06 -19.90
CA MET A 187 -10.50 14.90 -21.15
C MET A 187 -11.86 14.29 -20.86
N SER A 188 -12.93 14.90 -21.37
CA SER A 188 -14.27 14.34 -21.33
C SER A 188 -14.28 13.00 -22.10
N ARG A 189 -14.85 11.97 -21.49
CA ARG A 189 -14.97 10.66 -22.14
C ARG A 189 -16.08 10.69 -23.18
N PRO A 190 -15.88 10.09 -24.37
CA PRO A 190 -16.95 9.90 -25.31
C PRO A 190 -18.05 9.01 -24.72
N GLU A 191 -19.28 9.32 -25.01
CA GLU A 191 -20.44 8.53 -24.58
C GLU A 191 -20.44 7.16 -25.29
N ILE A 192 -20.19 6.10 -24.53
CA ILE A 192 -20.16 4.73 -25.04
C ILE A 192 -21.52 4.08 -24.79
N LYS A 193 -22.15 3.53 -25.82
CA LYS A 193 -23.39 2.77 -25.66
C LYS A 193 -23.11 1.51 -24.86
N PRO A 194 -23.89 1.27 -23.79
CA PRO A 194 -23.69 0.09 -22.95
C PRO A 194 -24.02 -1.19 -23.72
N HIS A 195 -23.15 -2.19 -23.63
CA HIS A 195 -23.38 -3.55 -24.10
C HIS A 195 -22.90 -4.54 -23.04
N PRO A 196 -23.24 -5.83 -23.11
CA PRO A 196 -22.88 -6.80 -22.10
C PRO A 196 -21.38 -6.79 -21.81
N GLY A 197 -21.03 -6.65 -20.55
CA GLY A 197 -19.66 -6.65 -20.05
C GLY A 197 -19.39 -7.86 -19.16
N LEU A 198 -19.09 -7.61 -17.89
CA LEU A 198 -18.91 -8.63 -16.87
C LEU A 198 -20.15 -8.70 -16.00
N GLU A 199 -20.72 -9.89 -15.85
CA GLU A 199 -21.77 -10.18 -14.86
C GLU A 199 -21.26 -11.23 -13.89
N VAL A 200 -21.46 -11.01 -12.60
CA VAL A 200 -21.11 -11.93 -11.53
C VAL A 200 -22.29 -12.08 -10.59
N CYS A 201 -22.68 -13.32 -10.34
CA CYS A 201 -23.77 -13.64 -9.42
C CYS A 201 -23.25 -14.64 -8.37
N PHE A 202 -23.30 -14.26 -7.11
CA PHE A 202 -22.89 -15.09 -6.00
C PHE A 202 -24.14 -15.58 -5.24
N GLN A 203 -24.22 -16.89 -5.00
CA GLN A 203 -25.27 -17.54 -4.22
C GLN A 203 -24.63 -18.28 -3.04
N GLY A 204 -24.22 -17.55 -2.02
CA GLY A 204 -23.86 -18.12 -0.73
C GLY A 204 -22.75 -19.16 -0.71
N GLU A 205 -22.93 -20.21 0.08
CA GLU A 205 -21.94 -21.24 0.42
C GLU A 205 -21.45 -22.09 -0.76
N GLU A 206 -22.10 -22.04 -1.91
CA GLU A 206 -21.71 -22.79 -3.11
C GLU A 206 -20.39 -22.30 -3.72
N VAL A 207 -19.85 -21.19 -3.23
CA VAL A 207 -18.66 -20.52 -3.79
C VAL A 207 -17.36 -21.08 -3.24
N GLY A 208 -17.27 -22.26 -2.72
CA GLY A 208 -16.00 -22.96 -2.44
C GLY A 208 -14.90 -22.18 -1.71
N PHE A 209 -15.22 -20.99 -1.24
CA PHE A 209 -14.33 -20.15 -0.46
C PHE A 209 -14.33 -20.59 1.00
N LYS A 210 -13.17 -20.92 1.53
CA LYS A 210 -12.92 -20.82 2.97
C LYS A 210 -12.80 -19.34 3.35
N SER A 211 -13.76 -18.52 2.96
CA SER A 211 -13.83 -17.12 3.38
C SER A 211 -14.53 -17.04 4.73
N ARG A 212 -14.04 -16.16 5.59
CA ARG A 212 -14.68 -15.83 6.86
C ARG A 212 -16.08 -15.22 6.64
N TYR A 213 -16.31 -14.68 5.43
CA TYR A 213 -17.57 -14.06 5.01
C TYR A 213 -17.99 -14.59 3.64
N PRO A 214 -19.12 -15.32 3.55
CA PRO A 214 -19.67 -15.77 2.27
C PRO A 214 -20.11 -14.54 1.44
N LEU A 215 -19.79 -14.57 0.13
CA LEU A 215 -20.19 -13.50 -0.77
C LEU A 215 -21.61 -13.77 -1.30
N TYR A 216 -22.49 -12.78 -1.18
CA TYR A 216 -23.84 -12.79 -1.73
C TYR A 216 -24.05 -11.57 -2.62
N GLY A 217 -24.74 -11.75 -3.72
CA GLY A 217 -25.18 -10.63 -4.54
C GLY A 217 -24.87 -10.75 -6.03
N LYS A 218 -25.23 -9.71 -6.74
CA LYS A 218 -25.00 -9.59 -8.19
C LYS A 218 -24.21 -8.33 -8.48
N ILE A 219 -23.15 -8.46 -9.26
CA ILE A 219 -22.35 -7.34 -9.79
C ILE A 219 -22.48 -7.34 -11.29
N ASN A 220 -22.82 -6.20 -11.86
CA ASN A 220 -22.88 -5.97 -13.30
C ASN A 220 -21.95 -4.82 -13.66
N VAL A 221 -21.02 -5.10 -14.58
CA VAL A 221 -20.07 -4.13 -15.11
C VAL A 221 -20.32 -3.99 -16.61
N PRO A 222 -21.15 -3.04 -17.06
CA PRO A 222 -21.38 -2.82 -18.48
C PRO A 222 -20.11 -2.38 -19.20
N CYS A 223 -19.95 -2.75 -20.47
CA CYS A 223 -18.83 -2.27 -21.27
C CYS A 223 -18.79 -0.74 -21.32
N GLY A 224 -17.59 -0.19 -21.29
CA GLY A 224 -17.37 1.26 -21.29
C GLY A 224 -17.67 1.97 -19.97
N ARG A 225 -17.99 1.24 -18.90
CA ARG A 225 -18.21 1.80 -17.56
C ARG A 225 -17.09 1.39 -16.62
N ILE A 226 -16.87 2.23 -15.61
CA ILE A 226 -16.02 1.93 -14.45
C ILE A 226 -16.94 1.64 -13.27
N VAL A 227 -16.78 0.49 -12.65
CA VAL A 227 -17.50 0.11 -11.45
C VAL A 227 -16.51 0.05 -10.28
N GLY A 228 -16.77 0.83 -9.24
CA GLY A 228 -16.00 0.82 -8.00
C GLY A 228 -16.55 -0.24 -7.04
N VAL A 229 -15.65 -1.00 -6.42
CA VAL A 229 -15.97 -1.91 -5.32
C VAL A 229 -15.36 -1.34 -4.05
N ALA A 230 -16.19 -0.89 -3.12
CA ALA A 230 -15.76 -0.31 -1.85
C ALA A 230 -16.09 -1.25 -0.70
N GLY A 231 -15.22 -1.28 0.30
CA GLY A 231 -15.41 -2.06 1.53
C GLY A 231 -14.21 -1.93 2.46
N ILE A 232 -14.42 -2.27 3.72
CA ILE A 232 -13.34 -2.39 4.71
C ILE A 232 -12.47 -3.59 4.35
N SER A 233 -11.16 -3.48 4.53
CA SER A 233 -10.21 -4.58 4.29
C SER A 233 -10.65 -5.86 5.01
N GLY A 234 -10.59 -6.98 4.33
CA GLY A 234 -11.02 -8.30 4.86
C GLY A 234 -12.51 -8.65 4.65
N ASN A 235 -13.31 -7.78 4.00
CA ASN A 235 -14.74 -8.03 3.76
C ASN A 235 -15.04 -8.78 2.44
N GLY A 236 -14.06 -9.51 1.88
CA GLY A 236 -14.28 -10.39 0.74
C GLY A 236 -13.88 -9.80 -0.62
N GLN A 237 -13.27 -8.61 -0.68
CA GLN A 237 -12.83 -8.00 -1.95
C GLN A 237 -11.76 -8.85 -2.65
N ALA A 238 -10.79 -9.40 -1.89
CA ALA A 238 -9.75 -10.26 -2.43
C ALA A 238 -10.33 -11.54 -3.01
N GLU A 239 -11.26 -12.17 -2.30
CA GLU A 239 -11.98 -13.36 -2.73
C GLU A 239 -12.79 -13.08 -4.00
N LEU A 240 -13.49 -11.95 -4.05
CA LEU A 240 -14.21 -11.51 -5.24
C LEU A 240 -13.27 -11.41 -6.45
N MET A 241 -12.11 -10.79 -6.29
CA MET A 241 -11.14 -10.64 -7.38
C MET A 241 -10.55 -11.99 -7.80
N LYS A 242 -10.23 -12.90 -6.88
CA LYS A 242 -9.79 -14.28 -7.18
C LYS A 242 -10.86 -15.09 -7.92
N ALA A 243 -12.13 -14.88 -7.58
CA ALA A 243 -13.25 -15.48 -8.30
C ALA A 243 -13.36 -14.94 -9.72
N ILE A 244 -13.28 -13.62 -9.91
CA ILE A 244 -13.37 -12.98 -11.22
C ILE A 244 -12.15 -13.32 -12.08
N SER A 245 -10.94 -13.35 -11.52
CA SER A 245 -9.71 -13.68 -12.26
C SER A 245 -9.67 -15.12 -12.76
N GLY A 246 -10.34 -16.05 -12.04
CA GLY A 246 -10.35 -17.48 -12.36
C GLY A 246 -9.28 -18.27 -11.61
N GLU A 247 -8.72 -17.72 -10.56
CA GLU A 247 -7.87 -18.43 -9.59
C GLU A 247 -8.72 -19.39 -8.75
N VAL A 248 -9.93 -18.95 -8.40
CA VAL A 248 -10.96 -19.79 -7.79
C VAL A 248 -12.05 -20.06 -8.82
N LEU A 249 -12.41 -21.34 -8.99
CA LEU A 249 -13.45 -21.76 -9.92
C LEU A 249 -14.79 -21.76 -9.22
N LEU A 250 -15.80 -21.29 -9.95
CA LEU A 250 -17.20 -21.22 -9.51
C LEU A 250 -18.07 -22.08 -10.42
N PRO A 251 -19.35 -22.31 -10.06
CA PRO A 251 -20.32 -22.87 -10.99
C PRO A 251 -20.34 -22.07 -12.30
N LYS A 252 -20.50 -22.76 -13.41
CA LYS A 252 -20.36 -22.21 -14.76
C LYS A 252 -21.14 -20.92 -14.99
N ASN A 253 -22.37 -20.84 -14.47
CA ASN A 253 -23.30 -19.72 -14.66
C ASN A 253 -23.09 -18.56 -13.67
N CYS A 254 -22.20 -18.69 -12.69
CA CYS A 254 -21.96 -17.64 -11.71
C CYS A 254 -21.23 -16.42 -12.30
N ILE A 255 -20.47 -16.59 -13.37
CA ILE A 255 -19.75 -15.50 -14.04
C ILE A 255 -20.04 -15.55 -15.54
N SER A 256 -20.37 -14.40 -16.10
CA SER A 256 -20.47 -14.18 -17.54
C SER A 256 -19.53 -13.06 -17.96
N ILE A 257 -18.69 -13.30 -18.98
CA ILE A 257 -17.76 -12.34 -19.56
C ILE A 257 -18.20 -12.12 -21.00
N VAL A 258 -18.65 -10.91 -21.32
CA VAL A 258 -19.13 -10.53 -22.66
C VAL A 258 -20.18 -11.54 -23.20
N GLY A 259 -21.12 -11.93 -22.34
CA GLY A 259 -22.19 -12.87 -22.67
C GLY A 259 -21.80 -14.36 -22.67
N SER A 260 -20.55 -14.70 -22.38
CA SER A 260 -20.08 -16.09 -22.30
C SER A 260 -19.95 -16.54 -20.86
N PHE A 261 -20.53 -17.68 -20.49
CA PHE A 261 -20.36 -18.25 -19.16
C PHE A 261 -18.91 -18.64 -18.91
N ALA A 262 -18.39 -18.24 -17.76
CA ALA A 262 -16.96 -18.31 -17.45
C ALA A 262 -16.66 -18.75 -15.99
N GLY A 263 -17.65 -19.12 -15.19
CA GLY A 263 -17.44 -19.47 -13.78
C GLY A 263 -16.46 -20.63 -13.58
N ASP A 264 -16.56 -21.66 -14.40
CA ASP A 264 -15.71 -22.87 -14.39
C ASP A 264 -14.43 -22.75 -15.22
N LEU A 265 -14.18 -21.58 -15.82
CA LEU A 265 -12.99 -21.33 -16.63
C LEU A 265 -11.81 -20.83 -15.77
N ARG A 266 -10.64 -21.39 -16.01
CA ARG A 266 -9.39 -20.95 -15.39
C ARG A 266 -8.89 -19.63 -16.02
N VAL A 267 -7.96 -18.96 -15.37
CA VAL A 267 -7.34 -17.68 -15.75
C VAL A 267 -7.01 -17.57 -17.25
N LYS A 268 -6.35 -18.60 -17.82
CA LYS A 268 -5.96 -18.62 -19.25
C LYS A 268 -7.14 -18.47 -20.19
N HIS A 269 -8.25 -19.14 -19.89
CA HIS A 269 -9.45 -19.11 -20.75
C HIS A 269 -10.22 -17.80 -20.60
N ARG A 270 -10.30 -17.25 -19.36
CA ARG A 270 -10.90 -15.93 -19.14
C ARG A 270 -10.09 -14.80 -19.79
N ARG A 271 -8.76 -14.94 -19.81
CA ARG A 271 -7.90 -14.02 -20.59
C ARG A 271 -8.20 -14.06 -22.10
N ALA A 272 -8.53 -15.24 -22.64
CA ALA A 272 -8.94 -15.36 -24.04
C ALA A 272 -10.29 -14.68 -24.33
N LEU A 273 -11.19 -14.61 -23.34
CA LEU A 273 -12.44 -13.82 -23.42
C LEU A 273 -12.24 -12.31 -23.25
N GLY A 274 -11.01 -11.85 -23.06
CA GLY A 274 -10.68 -10.43 -22.93
C GLY A 274 -10.48 -9.94 -21.50
N LEU A 275 -10.69 -10.75 -20.46
CA LEU A 275 -10.45 -10.34 -19.08
C LEU A 275 -8.96 -10.03 -18.87
N ARG A 276 -8.69 -8.93 -18.16
CA ARG A 276 -7.36 -8.58 -17.67
C ARG A 276 -7.46 -8.24 -16.19
N TYR A 277 -6.48 -8.70 -15.43
CA TYR A 277 -6.43 -8.53 -13.97
C TYR A 277 -5.08 -7.96 -13.56
N VAL A 278 -5.10 -6.93 -12.72
CA VAL A 278 -3.94 -6.38 -12.04
C VAL A 278 -4.16 -6.61 -10.55
N PRO A 279 -3.39 -7.52 -9.92
CA PRO A 279 -3.53 -7.81 -8.50
C PRO A 279 -3.03 -6.66 -7.62
N GLU A 280 -3.45 -6.67 -6.34
CA GLU A 280 -3.01 -5.72 -5.34
C GLU A 280 -1.50 -5.87 -5.06
N GLN A 281 -1.03 -7.11 -4.91
CA GLN A 281 0.39 -7.41 -4.73
C GLN A 281 1.12 -7.32 -6.07
N ARG A 282 1.96 -6.30 -6.21
CA ARG A 282 2.71 -6.04 -7.43
C ARG A 282 3.81 -7.09 -7.65
N LEU A 283 4.53 -7.43 -6.59
CA LEU A 283 5.63 -8.41 -6.61
C LEU A 283 5.11 -9.79 -6.20
N GLY A 284 5.46 -10.81 -6.97
CA GLY A 284 5.03 -12.18 -6.73
C GLY A 284 3.72 -12.56 -7.42
N GLU A 285 2.67 -11.71 -7.39
CA GLU A 285 1.41 -11.98 -8.08
C GLU A 285 1.34 -11.32 -9.47
N ALA A 286 1.68 -10.04 -9.57
CA ALA A 286 1.61 -9.31 -10.85
C ALA A 286 2.87 -9.51 -11.71
N THR A 287 4.03 -9.49 -11.08
CA THR A 287 5.34 -9.60 -11.73
C THR A 287 6.28 -10.51 -10.95
N VAL A 288 7.24 -11.09 -11.66
CA VAL A 288 8.34 -11.85 -11.07
C VAL A 288 9.56 -10.94 -11.02
N PRO A 289 10.04 -10.51 -9.82
CA PRO A 289 11.08 -9.48 -9.67
C PRO A 289 12.40 -9.84 -10.35
N GLU A 290 12.76 -11.11 -10.33
CA GLU A 290 14.03 -11.63 -10.89
C GLU A 290 14.01 -11.73 -12.42
N MET A 291 12.85 -11.54 -13.05
CA MET A 291 12.68 -11.60 -14.50
C MET A 291 12.79 -10.21 -15.12
N SER A 292 13.38 -10.14 -16.32
CA SER A 292 13.36 -8.92 -17.12
C SER A 292 11.93 -8.50 -17.49
N LEU A 293 11.74 -7.23 -17.89
CA LEU A 293 10.45 -6.75 -18.40
C LEU A 293 9.97 -7.53 -19.63
N GLU A 294 10.89 -7.96 -20.48
CA GLU A 294 10.58 -8.80 -21.65
C GLU A 294 10.02 -10.17 -21.21
N SER A 295 10.66 -10.80 -20.22
CA SER A 295 10.21 -12.07 -19.65
C SER A 295 8.87 -11.97 -18.93
N ASN A 296 8.67 -10.91 -18.13
CA ASN A 296 7.39 -10.64 -17.50
C ASN A 296 6.26 -10.39 -18.53
N THR A 297 6.55 -9.73 -19.63
CA THR A 297 5.58 -9.53 -20.73
C THR A 297 5.12 -10.86 -21.32
N LEU A 298 5.99 -11.88 -21.37
CA LEU A 298 5.64 -13.22 -21.86
C LEU A 298 4.64 -13.95 -20.97
N LEU A 299 4.73 -13.79 -19.65
CA LEU A 299 3.87 -14.51 -18.70
C LEU A 299 2.38 -14.30 -18.93
N THR A 300 2.02 -13.19 -19.54
CA THR A 300 0.62 -12.80 -19.73
C THR A 300 0.07 -13.03 -21.13
N SER A 301 0.91 -13.45 -22.09
CA SER A 301 0.49 -13.55 -23.50
C SER A 301 1.11 -14.73 -24.24
N ASN A 302 0.27 -15.47 -24.95
CA ASN A 302 0.72 -16.53 -25.86
C ASN A 302 1.03 -15.99 -27.29
N LEU A 303 0.88 -14.70 -27.55
CA LEU A 303 1.07 -14.08 -28.88
C LEU A 303 2.51 -14.24 -29.41
N PHE A 304 3.45 -14.39 -28.50
CA PHE A 304 4.88 -14.48 -28.81
C PHE A 304 5.41 -15.94 -28.92
N LEU A 305 4.50 -16.91 -28.79
CA LEU A 305 4.82 -18.32 -28.95
C LEU A 305 4.39 -18.81 -30.35
N ALA A 306 5.31 -19.41 -31.08
CA ALA A 306 5.00 -20.06 -32.35
C ALA A 306 5.55 -21.46 -32.34
N LYS A 307 4.68 -22.47 -32.46
CA LYS A 307 5.07 -23.90 -32.47
C LYS A 307 6.01 -24.29 -31.32
N GLY A 308 5.79 -23.72 -30.09
CA GLY A 308 6.62 -23.96 -28.92
C GLY A 308 7.90 -23.11 -28.82
N PHE A 309 8.22 -22.29 -29.79
CA PHE A 309 9.39 -21.40 -29.77
C PHE A 309 9.00 -19.96 -29.43
N MET A 310 9.83 -19.30 -28.62
CA MET A 310 9.70 -17.88 -28.27
C MET A 310 10.20 -16.97 -29.40
N ARG A 311 9.39 -15.97 -29.75
CA ARG A 311 9.76 -14.95 -30.75
C ARG A 311 10.44 -13.76 -30.09
N ASN A 312 11.68 -13.93 -29.59
CA ASN A 312 12.38 -12.92 -28.78
C ASN A 312 12.43 -11.53 -29.43
N LYS A 313 12.67 -11.42 -30.74
CA LYS A 313 12.68 -10.11 -31.43
C LYS A 313 11.33 -9.40 -31.40
N MET A 314 10.21 -10.16 -31.42
CA MET A 314 8.86 -9.56 -31.32
C MET A 314 8.58 -9.13 -29.89
N ILE A 315 9.00 -9.88 -28.90
CA ILE A 315 8.85 -9.58 -27.48
C ILE A 315 9.60 -8.27 -27.17
N ALA A 316 10.88 -8.19 -27.51
CA ALA A 316 11.71 -7.01 -27.30
C ALA A 316 11.11 -5.76 -27.95
N ARG A 317 10.63 -5.86 -29.21
CA ARG A 317 9.95 -4.75 -29.89
C ARG A 317 8.67 -4.32 -29.18
N PHE A 318 7.86 -5.28 -28.77
CA PHE A 318 6.60 -5.01 -28.08
C PHE A 318 6.85 -4.39 -26.70
N THR A 319 7.78 -4.93 -25.90
CA THR A 319 8.14 -4.38 -24.59
C THR A 319 8.66 -2.97 -24.72
N ARG A 320 9.52 -2.68 -25.73
CA ARG A 320 10.00 -1.33 -25.99
C ARG A 320 8.84 -0.38 -26.33
N SER A 321 7.89 -0.80 -27.16
CA SER A 321 6.72 0.02 -27.47
C SER A 321 5.84 0.32 -26.25
N ILE A 322 5.77 -0.60 -25.25
CA ILE A 322 5.09 -0.36 -23.99
C ILE A 322 5.85 0.68 -23.17
N ILE A 323 7.17 0.53 -23.03
CA ILE A 323 8.04 1.47 -22.30
C ILE A 323 7.85 2.88 -22.84
N GLU A 324 7.94 3.05 -24.15
CA GLU A 324 7.79 4.35 -24.81
C GLU A 324 6.37 4.92 -24.66
N LYS A 325 5.34 4.10 -24.92
CA LYS A 325 3.93 4.55 -24.90
C LYS A 325 3.43 4.93 -23.52
N PHE A 326 3.88 4.22 -22.48
CA PHE A 326 3.42 4.39 -21.10
C PHE A 326 4.48 5.05 -20.21
N HIS A 327 5.59 5.53 -20.78
CA HIS A 327 6.67 6.20 -20.07
C HIS A 327 7.19 5.38 -18.86
N VAL A 328 7.32 4.05 -19.06
CA VAL A 328 7.82 3.17 -18.01
C VAL A 328 9.28 3.49 -17.72
N ARG A 329 9.59 3.81 -16.46
CA ARG A 329 10.97 4.00 -15.99
C ARG A 329 11.54 2.64 -15.60
N CYS A 330 12.68 2.27 -16.16
CA CYS A 330 13.39 1.00 -15.91
C CYS A 330 14.90 1.21 -15.98
#